data_1df07f51a22b094f2b4502bf0408c59e
#
_entry.id   1df07f51a22b094f2b4502bf0408c59e
#
_cell.length_a   1.000
_cell.length_b   1.000
_cell.length_c   1.000
_cell.angle_alpha   90.00
_cell.angle_beta   90.00
_cell.angle_gamma   90.00
#
_symmetry.space_group_name_H-M   'P 1'
#
loop_
_entity.id
_entity.type
_entity.pdbx_description
1 polymer ?
#
loop_
_entity_poly.entity_id
_entity_poly.type
_entity_poly.pdbx_seq_one_letter_code
_entity_poly.pdbx_strand_id
1 'polypeptide(L)'
;KKALPRKPNEDEQRAIESLYVTNPVTGEKMLDASQMNYRYEIYDYVTAAKRRNRLNPSERNLNTDVQVNPDEVVMISKDTAYIDDEGRIVRQTINRQLTGPWDFLNTYIVNVYPDTTCWVNDFQNSDNETYMRLYFSSPTYNEYPVVGVTWEQANAFCAWRTDYLLKGLGGVAKYIQRYRLPTEAEWEYAARGKEG
;
A
#
# COMPACT_ATOMS: atom_id res chain seq x y z
N LYS A 1 4.04 0.49 33.25
CA LYS A 1 5.51 0.49 33.05
C LYS A 1 5.75 -0.10 31.67
N LYS A 2 6.20 0.68 30.68
CA LYS A 2 6.72 0.13 29.42
C LYS A 2 7.98 -0.66 29.76
N ALA A 3 7.98 -1.96 29.45
CA ALA A 3 9.21 -2.74 29.55
C ALA A 3 10.26 -2.10 28.65
N LEU A 4 11.46 -1.88 29.17
CA LEU A 4 12.59 -1.49 28.34
C LEU A 4 12.81 -2.57 27.29
N PRO A 5 13.07 -2.22 26.01
CA PRO A 5 13.36 -3.21 25.00
C PRO A 5 14.60 -4.00 25.45
N ARG A 6 14.52 -5.34 25.43
CA ARG A 6 15.66 -6.21 25.72
C ARG A 6 16.73 -6.02 24.64
N LYS A 7 17.99 -6.18 25.00
CA LYS A 7 19.05 -6.24 24.00
C LYS A 7 18.85 -7.46 23.10
N PRO A 8 18.99 -7.33 21.76
CA PRO A 8 18.91 -8.47 20.86
C PRO A 8 20.03 -9.49 21.18
N ASN A 9 19.73 -10.77 21.01
CA ASN A 9 20.74 -11.82 21.07
C ASN A 9 21.61 -11.79 19.79
N GLU A 10 22.64 -12.65 19.71
CA GLU A 10 23.57 -12.63 18.59
C GLU A 10 22.92 -12.97 17.23
N ASP A 11 21.95 -13.88 17.22
CA ASP A 11 21.23 -14.25 15.99
C ASP A 11 20.27 -13.12 15.54
N GLU A 12 19.58 -12.51 16.49
CA GLU A 12 18.76 -11.32 16.24
C GLU A 12 19.61 -10.14 15.74
N GLN A 13 20.81 -9.97 16.29
CA GLN A 13 21.72 -8.92 15.87
C GLN A 13 22.26 -9.16 14.46
N ARG A 14 22.60 -10.40 14.10
CA ARG A 14 22.97 -10.78 12.72
C ARG A 14 21.81 -10.57 11.74
N ALA A 15 20.58 -10.93 12.12
CA ALA A 15 19.39 -10.70 11.32
C ALA A 15 19.14 -9.21 11.10
N ILE A 16 19.31 -8.37 12.14
CA ILE A 16 19.21 -6.92 12.01
C ILE A 16 20.31 -6.36 11.10
N GLU A 17 21.54 -6.86 11.23
CA GLU A 17 22.66 -6.41 10.38
C GLU A 17 22.47 -6.78 8.91
N SER A 18 21.84 -7.92 8.62
CA SER A 18 21.54 -8.32 7.23
C SER A 18 20.52 -7.42 6.52
N LEU A 19 19.77 -6.58 7.27
CA LEU A 19 18.86 -5.58 6.70
C LEU A 19 19.59 -4.31 6.22
N TYR A 20 20.90 -4.23 6.40
CA TYR A 20 21.66 -3.05 6.01
C TYR A 20 22.62 -3.37 4.86
N VAL A 21 22.74 -2.41 3.96
CA VAL A 21 23.70 -2.43 2.85
C VAL A 21 24.56 -1.18 2.90
N THR A 22 25.73 -1.23 2.26
CA THR A 22 26.57 -0.05 2.10
C THR A 22 26.16 0.68 0.82
N ASN A 23 25.87 1.98 0.93
CA ASN A 23 25.62 2.82 -0.23
C ASN A 23 26.86 2.84 -1.13
N PRO A 24 26.75 2.45 -2.40
CA PRO A 24 27.92 2.35 -3.28
C PRO A 24 28.53 3.71 -3.65
N VAL A 25 27.81 4.81 -3.43
CA VAL A 25 28.27 6.17 -3.75
C VAL A 25 28.84 6.87 -2.52
N THR A 26 28.14 6.82 -1.37
CA THR A 26 28.55 7.54 -0.16
C THR A 26 29.37 6.70 0.81
N GLY A 27 29.36 5.37 0.66
CA GLY A 27 29.98 4.44 1.60
C GLY A 27 29.26 4.30 2.95
N GLU A 28 28.13 4.97 3.14
CA GLU A 28 27.36 4.94 4.38
C GLU A 28 26.52 3.67 4.49
N LYS A 29 26.36 3.18 5.71
CA LYS A 29 25.47 2.06 6.02
C LYS A 29 24.02 2.54 5.96
N MET A 30 23.20 1.94 5.11
CA MET A 30 21.80 2.28 4.92
C MET A 30 20.91 1.03 5.00
N LEU A 31 19.65 1.21 5.31
CA LEU A 31 18.68 0.11 5.33
C LEU A 31 18.44 -0.38 3.89
N ASP A 32 18.49 -1.71 3.70
CA ASP A 32 18.15 -2.33 2.41
C ASP A 32 16.64 -2.32 2.17
N ALA A 33 16.15 -1.25 1.56
CA ALA A 33 14.75 -1.09 1.25
C ALA A 33 14.23 -2.10 0.23
N SER A 34 15.11 -2.78 -0.53
CA SER A 34 14.70 -3.78 -1.53
C SER A 34 14.03 -5.01 -0.91
N GLN A 35 14.35 -5.29 0.36
CA GLN A 35 13.77 -6.40 1.14
C GLN A 35 12.52 -6.00 1.92
N MET A 36 12.13 -4.73 1.89
CA MET A 36 11.01 -4.24 2.69
C MET A 36 9.67 -4.41 1.99
N ASN A 37 8.74 -5.02 2.70
CA ASN A 37 7.35 -5.14 2.26
C ASN A 37 6.46 -4.29 3.18
N TYR A 38 5.51 -3.58 2.58
CA TYR A 38 4.49 -2.83 3.32
C TYR A 38 3.14 -3.51 3.18
N ARG A 39 2.54 -3.88 4.34
CA ARG A 39 1.19 -4.42 4.42
C ARG A 39 0.22 -3.33 4.83
N TYR A 40 -0.89 -3.21 4.11
CA TYR A 40 -1.96 -2.29 4.43
C TYR A 40 -3.32 -2.90 4.15
N GLU A 41 -4.36 -2.31 4.72
CA GLU A 41 -5.73 -2.75 4.56
C GLU A 41 -6.60 -1.60 4.05
N ILE A 42 -7.48 -1.91 3.10
CA ILE A 42 -8.48 -0.96 2.57
C ILE A 42 -9.85 -1.54 2.82
N TYR A 43 -10.72 -0.74 3.41
CA TYR A 43 -12.12 -1.08 3.57
C TYR A 43 -12.86 -0.87 2.25
N ASP A 44 -13.49 -1.92 1.73
CA ASP A 44 -14.28 -1.87 0.50
C ASP A 44 -15.66 -1.28 0.77
N TYR A 45 -15.71 0.04 0.77
CA TYR A 45 -16.96 0.79 0.96
C TYR A 45 -17.97 0.54 -0.16
N VAL A 46 -17.52 0.25 -1.39
CA VAL A 46 -18.40 0.00 -2.54
C VAL A 46 -19.17 -1.29 -2.34
N THR A 47 -18.47 -2.35 -1.95
CA THR A 47 -19.12 -3.63 -1.64
C THR A 47 -19.95 -3.55 -0.37
N ALA A 48 -19.45 -2.87 0.68
CA ALA A 48 -20.19 -2.68 1.95
C ALA A 48 -21.48 -1.86 1.76
N ALA A 49 -21.49 -0.88 0.87
CA ALA A 49 -22.66 -0.03 0.61
C ALA A 49 -23.77 -0.74 -0.17
N LYS A 50 -23.49 -1.87 -0.81
CA LYS A 50 -24.53 -2.64 -1.52
C LYS A 50 -25.60 -3.11 -0.52
N ARG A 51 -26.87 -2.83 -0.83
CA ARG A 51 -28.00 -3.18 0.03
C ARG A 51 -28.01 -4.64 0.49
N ARG A 52 -27.72 -5.57 -0.43
CA ARG A 52 -27.63 -7.01 -0.16
C ARG A 52 -26.59 -7.34 0.92
N ASN A 53 -25.57 -6.53 1.03
CA ASN A 53 -24.42 -6.74 1.92
C ASN A 53 -24.58 -6.06 3.29
N ARG A 54 -25.75 -5.47 3.58
CA ARG A 54 -26.01 -4.92 4.90
C ARG A 54 -25.93 -6.02 5.95
N LEU A 55 -25.20 -5.76 7.03
CA LEU A 55 -24.98 -6.74 8.10
C LEU A 55 -26.26 -7.07 8.84
N ASN A 56 -27.15 -6.08 9.00
CA ASN A 56 -28.49 -6.31 9.56
C ASN A 56 -29.44 -6.79 8.45
N PRO A 57 -29.91 -8.05 8.49
CA PRO A 57 -30.79 -8.59 7.45
C PRO A 57 -32.08 -7.79 7.24
N SER A 58 -32.67 -7.23 8.31
CA SER A 58 -33.90 -6.45 8.23
C SER A 58 -33.75 -5.15 7.42
N GLU A 59 -32.53 -4.63 7.32
CA GLU A 59 -32.24 -3.40 6.57
C GLU A 59 -32.08 -3.65 5.05
N ARG A 60 -31.95 -4.92 4.63
CA ARG A 60 -31.76 -5.29 3.24
C ARG A 60 -32.97 -4.94 2.36
N ASN A 61 -34.16 -4.92 2.95
CA ASN A 61 -35.43 -4.68 2.27
C ASN A 61 -36.07 -3.32 2.58
N LEU A 62 -35.36 -2.43 3.27
CA LEU A 62 -35.89 -1.10 3.56
C LEU A 62 -35.97 -0.24 2.29
N ASN A 63 -37.12 0.43 2.12
CA ASN A 63 -37.36 1.41 1.03
C ASN A 63 -37.10 0.86 -0.37
N THR A 64 -37.60 -0.35 -0.66
CA THR A 64 -37.42 -0.99 -1.98
C THR A 64 -38.59 -1.92 -2.30
N ASP A 65 -38.98 -1.92 -3.57
CA ASP A 65 -39.97 -2.86 -4.13
C ASP A 65 -39.37 -4.22 -4.43
N VAL A 66 -38.02 -4.30 -4.60
CA VAL A 66 -37.32 -5.55 -4.85
C VAL A 66 -36.90 -6.16 -3.52
N GLN A 67 -37.59 -7.24 -3.15
CA GLN A 67 -37.30 -7.95 -1.90
C GLN A 67 -36.13 -8.91 -2.08
N VAL A 68 -35.22 -8.91 -1.11
CA VAL A 68 -34.13 -9.86 -0.96
C VAL A 68 -34.46 -10.77 0.20
N ASN A 69 -34.23 -12.09 0.05
CA ASN A 69 -34.42 -13.01 1.18
C ASN A 69 -33.51 -12.58 2.35
N PRO A 70 -34.07 -12.17 3.50
CA PRO A 70 -33.28 -11.71 4.63
C PRO A 70 -32.37 -12.81 5.23
N ASP A 71 -32.76 -14.08 5.09
CA ASP A 71 -32.04 -15.24 5.60
C ASP A 71 -31.01 -15.79 4.61
N GLU A 72 -30.87 -15.15 3.43
CA GLU A 72 -29.87 -15.55 2.45
C GLU A 72 -28.45 -15.37 2.98
N VAL A 73 -27.66 -16.44 2.89
CA VAL A 73 -26.22 -16.39 3.17
C VAL A 73 -25.55 -15.53 2.11
N VAL A 74 -25.06 -14.37 2.52
CA VAL A 74 -24.36 -13.45 1.61
C VAL A 74 -22.91 -13.86 1.49
N MET A 75 -22.49 -14.15 0.27
CA MET A 75 -21.10 -14.40 -0.09
C MET A 75 -20.52 -13.12 -0.71
N ILE A 76 -19.30 -12.76 -0.31
CA ILE A 76 -18.55 -11.63 -0.86
C ILE A 76 -17.16 -12.07 -1.29
N SER A 77 -16.65 -11.42 -2.32
CA SER A 77 -15.25 -11.55 -2.75
C SER A 77 -14.39 -10.58 -1.96
N LYS A 78 -13.25 -11.05 -1.50
CA LYS A 78 -12.29 -10.29 -0.71
C LYS A 78 -10.88 -10.51 -1.23
N ASP A 79 -10.18 -9.43 -1.51
CA ASP A 79 -8.75 -9.50 -1.85
C ASP A 79 -7.92 -9.70 -0.59
N THR A 80 -6.99 -10.62 -0.65
CA THR A 80 -6.05 -10.89 0.43
C THR A 80 -4.66 -11.14 -0.11
N ALA A 81 -3.66 -10.75 0.67
CA ALA A 81 -2.26 -11.02 0.37
C ALA A 81 -1.55 -11.53 1.61
N TYR A 82 -0.59 -12.42 1.39
CA TYR A 82 0.31 -12.94 2.43
C TYR A 82 1.70 -13.19 1.84
N ILE A 83 2.67 -13.42 2.70
CA ILE A 83 4.02 -13.80 2.31
C ILE A 83 4.13 -15.31 2.54
N ASP A 84 4.53 -16.05 1.51
CA ASP A 84 4.71 -17.49 1.59
C ASP A 84 6.04 -17.87 2.29
N ASP A 85 6.27 -19.17 2.46
CA ASP A 85 7.47 -19.69 3.14
C ASP A 85 8.77 -19.39 2.38
N GLU A 86 8.68 -19.10 1.07
CA GLU A 86 9.79 -18.67 0.22
C GLU A 86 9.97 -17.15 0.18
N GLY A 87 9.18 -16.41 0.96
CA GLY A 87 9.27 -14.94 1.06
C GLY A 87 8.59 -14.19 -0.09
N ARG A 88 7.79 -14.86 -0.94
CA ARG A 88 7.10 -14.25 -2.09
C ARG A 88 5.76 -13.70 -1.66
N ILE A 89 5.38 -12.56 -2.24
CA ILE A 89 4.05 -11.98 -2.04
C ILE A 89 3.04 -12.77 -2.89
N VAL A 90 2.13 -13.46 -2.21
CA VAL A 90 1.00 -14.17 -2.84
C VAL A 90 -0.24 -13.31 -2.70
N ARG A 91 -0.92 -13.05 -3.82
CA ARG A 91 -2.18 -12.30 -3.89
C ARG A 91 -3.28 -13.22 -4.38
N GLN A 92 -4.42 -13.17 -3.73
CA GLN A 92 -5.57 -13.98 -4.13
C GLN A 92 -6.88 -13.28 -3.77
N THR A 93 -7.92 -13.54 -4.57
CA THR A 93 -9.29 -13.16 -4.24
C THR A 93 -10.00 -14.40 -3.68
N ILE A 94 -10.49 -14.30 -2.47
CA ILE A 94 -11.23 -15.38 -1.80
C ILE A 94 -12.72 -15.02 -1.70
N ASN A 95 -13.58 -16.02 -1.85
CA ASN A 95 -15.00 -15.89 -1.56
C ASN A 95 -15.28 -16.38 -0.14
N ARG A 96 -15.96 -15.57 0.65
CA ARG A 96 -16.31 -15.91 2.02
C ARG A 96 -17.70 -15.42 2.41
N GLN A 97 -18.28 -16.07 3.39
CA GLN A 97 -19.53 -15.61 3.97
C GLN A 97 -19.34 -14.29 4.70
N LEU A 98 -20.26 -13.36 4.47
CA LEU A 98 -20.33 -12.10 5.21
C LEU A 98 -20.81 -12.35 6.63
N THR A 99 -19.96 -12.12 7.61
CA THR A 99 -20.22 -12.31 9.05
C THR A 99 -20.05 -11.03 9.87
N GLY A 100 -19.29 -10.07 9.34
CA GLY A 100 -19.02 -8.83 10.05
C GLY A 100 -18.33 -7.77 9.20
N PRO A 101 -18.11 -6.57 9.73
CA PRO A 101 -17.51 -5.45 9.00
C PRO A 101 -16.07 -5.73 8.55
N TRP A 102 -15.35 -6.61 9.25
CA TRP A 102 -13.99 -7.01 8.88
C TRP A 102 -13.92 -7.81 7.57
N ASP A 103 -15.06 -8.36 7.10
CA ASP A 103 -15.10 -9.09 5.85
C ASP A 103 -14.93 -8.17 4.62
N PHE A 104 -15.16 -6.87 4.79
CA PHE A 104 -14.92 -5.84 3.76
C PHE A 104 -13.49 -5.27 3.79
N LEU A 105 -12.60 -5.76 4.66
CA LEU A 105 -11.21 -5.33 4.70
C LEU A 105 -10.38 -6.14 3.70
N ASN A 106 -10.04 -5.55 2.57
CA ASN A 106 -9.08 -6.09 1.63
C ASN A 106 -7.66 -5.88 2.13
N THR A 107 -6.82 -6.90 2.03
CA THR A 107 -5.42 -6.86 2.48
C THR A 107 -4.48 -6.86 1.29
N TYR A 108 -3.55 -5.92 1.29
CA TYR A 108 -2.54 -5.78 0.25
C TYR A 108 -1.14 -5.79 0.86
N ILE A 109 -0.20 -6.39 0.14
CA ILE A 109 1.23 -6.35 0.46
C ILE A 109 1.97 -5.94 -0.80
N VAL A 110 2.87 -4.98 -0.68
CA VAL A 110 3.72 -4.52 -1.78
C VAL A 110 5.17 -4.45 -1.31
N ASN A 111 6.11 -4.82 -2.16
CA ASN A 111 7.50 -4.43 -1.96
C ASN A 111 7.62 -2.92 -2.15
N VAL A 112 8.32 -2.23 -1.26
CA VAL A 112 8.38 -0.76 -1.29
C VAL A 112 9.44 -0.23 -2.25
N TYR A 113 10.37 -1.07 -2.70
CA TYR A 113 11.48 -0.64 -3.54
C TYR A 113 11.04 -0.46 -4.99
N PRO A 114 11.37 0.66 -5.64
CA PRO A 114 11.01 0.90 -7.03
C PRO A 114 11.82 0.01 -7.98
N ASP A 115 11.34 -0.17 -9.21
CA ASP A 115 12.09 -0.80 -10.28
C ASP A 115 13.20 0.13 -10.76
N THR A 116 14.44 -0.19 -10.39
CA THR A 116 15.61 0.61 -10.78
C THR A 116 16.02 0.40 -12.24
N THR A 117 15.45 -0.61 -12.91
CA THR A 117 15.74 -0.94 -14.32
C THR A 117 14.83 -0.19 -15.30
N CYS A 118 13.86 0.59 -14.81
CA CYS A 118 12.92 1.35 -15.64
C CYS A 118 13.59 2.27 -16.67
N TRP A 119 14.81 2.75 -16.38
CA TRP A 119 15.60 3.61 -17.30
C TRP A 119 16.13 2.87 -18.53
N VAL A 120 16.28 1.55 -18.45
CA VAL A 120 16.91 0.73 -19.49
C VAL A 120 15.88 -0.12 -20.22
N ASN A 121 14.85 -0.62 -19.50
CA ASN A 121 13.84 -1.51 -20.05
C ASN A 121 13.01 -0.86 -21.17
N ASP A 122 12.66 0.42 -21.01
CA ASP A 122 11.84 1.15 -21.98
C ASP A 122 12.68 1.75 -23.13
N PHE A 123 14.00 1.89 -22.96
CA PHE A 123 14.90 2.56 -23.89
C PHE A 123 16.20 1.78 -24.07
N GLN A 124 16.12 0.62 -24.68
CA GLN A 124 17.23 -0.36 -24.81
C GLN A 124 18.51 0.17 -25.48
N ASN A 125 18.47 1.27 -26.21
CA ASN A 125 19.60 1.87 -26.89
C ASN A 125 19.97 3.26 -26.36
N SER A 126 19.58 3.59 -25.14
CA SER A 126 19.88 4.89 -24.54
C SER A 126 21.07 4.81 -23.57
N ASP A 127 21.81 5.91 -23.46
CA ASP A 127 22.92 6.06 -22.50
C ASP A 127 22.41 6.23 -21.04
N ASN A 128 21.29 5.61 -20.69
CA ASN A 128 20.61 5.76 -19.40
C ASN A 128 21.17 4.87 -18.28
N GLU A 129 22.21 4.08 -18.53
CA GLU A 129 22.84 3.23 -17.52
C GLU A 129 23.31 4.01 -16.28
N THR A 130 23.73 5.25 -16.46
CA THR A 130 24.14 6.13 -15.37
C THR A 130 22.97 6.41 -14.41
N TYR A 131 21.77 6.68 -14.94
CA TYR A 131 20.57 6.88 -14.14
C TYR A 131 20.18 5.60 -13.42
N MET A 132 20.18 4.46 -14.10
CA MET A 132 19.89 3.15 -13.47
C MET A 132 20.79 2.90 -12.24
N ARG A 133 22.08 3.24 -12.35
CA ARG A 133 23.05 2.99 -11.27
C ARG A 133 23.00 3.99 -10.13
N LEU A 134 22.74 5.26 -10.43
CA LEU A 134 22.94 6.36 -9.48
C LEU A 134 21.67 7.02 -8.98
N TYR A 135 20.55 6.91 -9.69
CA TYR A 135 19.34 7.67 -9.39
C TYR A 135 18.79 7.40 -7.99
N PHE A 136 18.84 6.15 -7.53
CA PHE A 136 18.34 5.74 -6.23
C PHE A 136 19.39 5.71 -5.10
N SER A 137 20.64 5.98 -5.43
CA SER A 137 21.76 5.86 -4.47
C SER A 137 22.56 7.14 -4.27
N SER A 138 22.57 8.04 -5.25
CA SER A 138 23.34 9.28 -5.17
C SER A 138 22.52 10.41 -4.54
N PRO A 139 23.08 11.14 -3.56
CA PRO A 139 22.45 12.32 -2.97
C PRO A 139 22.04 13.41 -3.96
N THR A 140 22.67 13.45 -5.14
CA THR A 140 22.38 14.39 -6.22
C THR A 140 20.91 14.35 -6.66
N TYR A 141 20.26 13.17 -6.55
CA TYR A 141 18.88 12.95 -6.98
C TYR A 141 17.86 12.99 -5.84
N ASN A 142 18.22 13.34 -4.60
CA ASN A 142 17.32 13.33 -3.45
C ASN A 142 16.07 14.19 -3.64
N GLU A 143 16.17 15.30 -4.37
CA GLU A 143 15.06 16.21 -4.64
C GLU A 143 14.37 15.94 -5.99
N TYR A 144 14.74 14.86 -6.67
CA TYR A 144 14.14 14.47 -7.95
C TYR A 144 12.91 13.58 -7.72
N PRO A 145 11.95 13.55 -8.66
CA PRO A 145 10.75 12.70 -8.56
C PRO A 145 11.12 11.23 -8.47
N VAL A 146 10.37 10.44 -7.69
CA VAL A 146 10.50 8.99 -7.72
C VAL A 146 10.03 8.44 -9.06
N VAL A 147 10.76 7.49 -9.61
CA VAL A 147 10.45 6.76 -10.86
C VAL A 147 10.47 5.25 -10.60
N GLY A 148 10.00 4.46 -11.55
CA GLY A 148 10.00 2.99 -11.41
C GLY A 148 9.01 2.47 -10.37
N VAL A 149 7.99 3.25 -10.00
CA VAL A 149 6.95 2.83 -9.04
C VAL A 149 5.71 2.34 -9.78
N THR A 150 5.15 1.23 -9.31
CA THR A 150 3.87 0.72 -9.80
C THR A 150 2.69 1.50 -9.20
N TRP A 151 1.52 1.34 -9.81
CA TRP A 151 0.27 1.89 -9.28
C TRP A 151 -0.03 1.37 -7.87
N GLU A 152 0.24 0.09 -7.60
CA GLU A 152 0.06 -0.53 -6.29
C GLU A 152 1.01 0.07 -5.25
N GLN A 153 2.26 0.33 -5.61
CA GLN A 153 3.22 1.00 -4.73
C GLN A 153 2.79 2.43 -4.42
N ALA A 154 2.30 3.16 -5.42
CA ALA A 154 1.79 4.52 -5.23
C ALA A 154 0.56 4.55 -4.30
N ASN A 155 -0.38 3.60 -4.44
CA ASN A 155 -1.51 3.46 -3.51
C ASN A 155 -1.05 3.07 -2.09
N ALA A 156 -0.08 2.17 -1.98
CA ALA A 156 0.51 1.79 -0.69
C ALA A 156 1.15 2.99 0.01
N PHE A 157 1.83 3.85 -0.75
CA PHE A 157 2.37 5.10 -0.22
C PHE A 157 1.25 6.03 0.29
N CYS A 158 0.14 6.16 -0.43
CA CYS A 158 -1.02 6.93 0.02
C CYS A 158 -1.58 6.39 1.35
N ALA A 159 -1.68 5.07 1.49
CA ALA A 159 -2.11 4.42 2.73
C ALA A 159 -1.12 4.69 3.87
N TRP A 160 0.17 4.46 3.63
CA TRP A 160 1.22 4.75 4.61
C TRP A 160 1.22 6.21 5.05
N ARG A 161 1.14 7.15 4.10
CA ARG A 161 1.12 8.58 4.39
C ARG A 161 -0.09 8.99 5.23
N THR A 162 -1.24 8.37 4.97
CA THR A 162 -2.44 8.55 5.79
C THR A 162 -2.21 8.10 7.22
N ASP A 163 -1.72 6.88 7.41
CA ASP A 163 -1.49 6.31 8.73
C ASP A 163 -0.43 7.08 9.51
N TYR A 164 0.63 7.52 8.83
CA TYR A 164 1.67 8.35 9.43
C TYR A 164 1.09 9.68 9.95
N LEU A 165 0.28 10.36 9.15
CA LEU A 165 -0.38 11.61 9.53
C LEU A 165 -1.36 11.40 10.70
N LEU A 166 -2.19 10.37 10.63
CA LEU A 166 -3.16 10.05 11.68
C LEU A 166 -2.49 9.75 13.02
N LYS A 167 -1.37 9.05 13.02
CA LYS A 167 -0.58 8.78 14.24
C LYS A 167 -0.02 10.06 14.86
N GLY A 168 0.35 11.04 14.03
CA GLY A 168 0.88 12.33 14.50
C GLY A 168 -0.17 13.29 15.04
N LEU A 169 -1.42 13.20 14.60
CA LEU A 169 -2.48 14.17 14.89
C LEU A 169 -3.40 13.79 16.07
N GLY A 170 -3.35 12.55 16.56
CA GLY A 170 -4.13 12.12 17.72
C GLY A 170 -5.64 12.37 17.56
N GLY A 171 -6.25 13.14 18.47
CA GLY A 171 -7.70 13.33 18.55
C GLY A 171 -8.36 14.06 17.37
N VAL A 172 -7.60 14.78 16.54
CA VAL A 172 -8.11 15.45 15.33
C VAL A 172 -8.11 14.54 14.09
N ALA A 173 -7.58 13.33 14.22
CA ALA A 173 -7.47 12.35 13.14
C ALA A 173 -8.78 12.08 12.41
N LYS A 174 -9.93 12.14 13.11
CA LYS A 174 -11.27 11.89 12.54
C LYS A 174 -11.71 12.88 11.44
N TYR A 175 -11.06 14.04 11.34
CA TYR A 175 -11.37 15.08 10.35
C TYR A 175 -10.47 15.02 9.13
N ILE A 176 -9.49 14.13 9.09
CA ILE A 176 -8.51 14.02 8.01
C ILE A 176 -9.03 13.06 6.95
N GLN A 177 -9.06 13.53 5.71
CA GLN A 177 -9.30 12.66 4.56
C GLN A 177 -8.07 11.78 4.28
N ARG A 178 -8.32 10.57 3.81
CA ARG A 178 -7.24 9.66 3.39
C ARG A 178 -6.58 10.18 2.13
N TYR A 179 -5.27 10.09 2.07
CA TYR A 179 -4.54 10.27 0.82
C TYR A 179 -4.95 9.19 -0.18
N ARG A 180 -5.08 9.58 -1.43
CA ARG A 180 -5.35 8.70 -2.56
C ARG A 180 -4.69 9.26 -3.81
N LEU A 181 -4.57 8.44 -4.82
CA LEU A 181 -4.22 8.93 -6.15
C LEU A 181 -5.35 9.82 -6.69
N PRO A 182 -5.01 10.83 -7.50
CA PRO A 182 -6.02 11.66 -8.15
C PRO A 182 -6.85 10.84 -9.14
N THR A 183 -8.07 11.27 -9.37
CA THR A 183 -8.84 10.82 -10.52
C THR A 183 -8.26 11.42 -11.81
N GLU A 184 -8.62 10.85 -12.96
CA GLU A 184 -8.20 11.38 -14.26
C GLU A 184 -8.55 12.88 -14.41
N ALA A 185 -9.77 13.26 -14.05
CA ALA A 185 -10.21 14.65 -14.10
C ALA A 185 -9.43 15.59 -13.17
N GLU A 186 -9.13 15.15 -11.96
CA GLU A 186 -8.29 15.93 -11.01
C GLU A 186 -6.86 16.06 -11.53
N TRP A 187 -6.31 15.00 -12.10
CA TRP A 187 -4.98 15.00 -12.68
C TRP A 187 -4.91 15.94 -13.89
N GLU A 188 -5.87 15.84 -14.81
CA GLU A 188 -5.97 16.70 -15.99
C GLU A 188 -6.11 18.18 -15.59
N TYR A 189 -6.99 18.47 -14.62
CA TYR A 189 -7.15 19.82 -14.11
C TYR A 189 -5.86 20.40 -13.53
N ALA A 190 -5.13 19.59 -12.74
CA ALA A 190 -3.85 20.00 -12.17
C ALA A 190 -2.78 20.22 -13.25
N ALA A 191 -2.74 19.38 -14.28
CA ALA A 191 -1.77 19.47 -15.37
C ALA A 191 -2.02 20.71 -16.28
N ARG A 192 -3.27 21.01 -16.58
CA ARG A 192 -3.66 22.18 -17.42
C ARG A 192 -3.59 23.50 -16.67
N GLY A 193 -3.74 23.48 -15.35
CA GLY A 193 -3.83 24.71 -14.55
C GLY A 193 -5.12 25.51 -14.84
N LYS A 194 -5.07 26.83 -14.57
CA LYS A 194 -6.22 27.70 -14.75
C LYS A 194 -6.41 28.20 -16.20
N GLU A 195 -5.44 27.96 -17.05
CA GLU A 195 -5.37 28.48 -18.43
C GLU A 195 -5.64 27.42 -19.50
N GLY A 196 -5.99 26.19 -19.08
CA GLY A 196 -6.29 25.08 -19.96
C GLY A 196 -7.74 25.00 -20.44
#